data_0f18c0b949457165be7597a055505124
#
_entry.id   0f18c0b949457165be7597a055505124
#
_cell.length_a   1.000
_cell.length_b   1.000
_cell.length_c   1.000
_cell.angle_alpha   90.00
_cell.angle_beta   90.00
_cell.angle_gamma   90.00
#
_symmetry.space_group_name_H-M   'P 1'
#
loop_
_entity.id
_entity.type
_entity.pdbx_description
1 polymer ?
#
loop_
_entity_poly.entity_id
_entity_poly.type
_entity_poly.pdbx_seq_one_letter_code
_entity_poly.pdbx_strand_id
1 'polypeptide(L)'
;MPVKSPGLKVRSIHRDRLMLMVDAKNPLAKMKSVPVSVAAEQPQLYPKTGYTRQLLDRIYRPYQSQLKIRMELPSVGMIKSFVAAGLGVSLISSRYAQDEVRAGTAKLVELEGEDLWRELGVVYQSNRTLPRSAKTFVDLILSEATVKGN
;
A
#
# COMPACT_ATOMS: atom_id res chain seq x y z
N MET A 1 3.17 9.58 4.88
CA MET A 1 3.13 10.75 3.97
C MET A 1 3.15 12.00 4.81
N PRO A 2 4.20 12.81 4.82
CA PRO A 2 4.13 14.10 5.49
C PRO A 2 3.41 15.07 4.54
N VAL A 3 2.12 15.29 4.77
CA VAL A 3 1.45 16.46 4.22
C VAL A 3 1.97 17.67 5.01
N LYS A 4 3.04 18.26 4.53
CA LYS A 4 3.56 19.53 5.05
C LYS A 4 2.97 20.65 4.18
N SER A 5 1.85 21.21 4.59
CA SER A 5 1.29 22.39 3.96
C SER A 5 0.95 23.40 5.05
N PRO A 6 1.39 24.67 4.91
CA PRO A 6 1.00 25.72 5.83
C PRO A 6 -0.52 25.79 5.93
N GLY A 7 -1.05 25.88 7.16
CA GLY A 7 -2.49 25.95 7.39
C GLY A 7 -3.20 24.58 7.47
N LEU A 8 -2.49 23.44 7.37
CA LEU A 8 -3.07 22.13 7.59
C LEU A 8 -2.57 21.48 8.88
N LYS A 9 -3.49 20.87 9.62
CA LYS A 9 -3.20 20.03 10.78
C LYS A 9 -3.33 18.58 10.37
N VAL A 10 -2.26 17.81 10.62
CA VAL A 10 -2.20 16.37 10.30
C VAL A 10 -2.15 15.60 11.62
N ARG A 11 -3.02 14.61 11.75
CA ARG A 11 -3.03 13.66 12.87
C ARG A 11 -2.90 12.26 12.30
N SER A 12 -1.79 11.58 12.63
CA SER A 12 -1.58 10.19 12.23
C SER A 12 -2.59 9.28 12.93
N ILE A 13 -3.14 8.33 12.17
CA ILE A 13 -4.11 7.34 12.66
C ILE A 13 -3.48 5.96 12.69
N HIS A 14 -2.75 5.61 11.63
CA HIS A 14 -2.27 4.26 11.45
C HIS A 14 -1.03 4.22 10.56
N ARG A 15 -0.13 3.27 10.84
CA ARG A 15 0.94 2.87 9.91
C ARG A 15 0.54 1.58 9.19
N ASP A 16 0.77 1.55 7.90
CA ASP A 16 0.40 0.47 7.01
C ASP A 16 1.62 0.02 6.21
N ARG A 17 1.85 -1.29 6.19
CA ARG A 17 3.00 -1.87 5.48
C ARG A 17 2.60 -2.31 4.09
N LEU A 18 3.38 -1.90 3.09
CA LEU A 18 3.25 -2.39 1.73
C LEU A 18 4.11 -3.64 1.55
N MET A 19 3.54 -4.65 0.91
CA MET A 19 4.19 -5.92 0.61
C MET A 19 3.91 -6.32 -0.84
N LEU A 20 4.79 -7.09 -1.43
CA LEU A 20 4.57 -7.67 -2.76
C LEU A 20 3.51 -8.76 -2.65
N MET A 21 2.37 -8.55 -3.29
CA MET A 21 1.34 -9.57 -3.44
C MET A 21 1.61 -10.38 -4.69
N VAL A 22 1.63 -11.69 -4.54
CA VAL A 22 1.81 -12.67 -5.61
C VAL A 22 0.70 -13.72 -5.52
N ASP A 23 0.34 -14.36 -6.63
CA ASP A 23 -0.57 -15.50 -6.56
C ASP A 23 0.09 -16.69 -5.82
N ALA A 24 -0.73 -17.58 -5.27
CA ALA A 24 -0.25 -18.67 -4.43
C ALA A 24 0.63 -19.69 -5.18
N LYS A 25 0.56 -19.75 -6.51
CA LYS A 25 1.35 -20.67 -7.37
C LYS A 25 2.63 -20.02 -7.87
N ASN A 26 2.79 -18.71 -7.70
CA ASN A 26 3.99 -18.00 -8.11
C ASN A 26 5.21 -18.53 -7.34
N PRO A 27 6.36 -18.79 -7.98
CA PRO A 27 7.58 -19.23 -7.29
C PRO A 27 7.99 -18.36 -6.11
N LEU A 28 7.77 -17.04 -6.21
CA LEU A 28 8.06 -16.08 -5.14
C LEU A 28 7.19 -16.29 -3.89
N ALA A 29 6.03 -16.94 -4.00
CA ALA A 29 5.15 -17.23 -2.86
C ALA A 29 5.80 -18.13 -1.79
N LYS A 30 6.88 -18.83 -2.14
CA LYS A 30 7.66 -19.68 -1.23
C LYS A 30 8.75 -18.90 -0.48
N MET A 31 9.00 -17.66 -0.88
CA MET A 31 10.05 -16.82 -0.32
C MET A 31 9.49 -15.93 0.78
N LYS A 32 10.29 -15.67 1.81
CA LYS A 32 9.95 -14.69 2.85
C LYS A 32 10.18 -13.26 2.35
N SER A 33 11.25 -13.07 1.62
CA SER A 33 11.61 -11.79 1.02
C SER A 33 12.24 -11.99 -0.36
N VAL A 34 12.20 -10.97 -1.20
CA VAL A 34 12.80 -10.96 -2.53
C VAL A 34 13.51 -9.62 -2.80
N PRO A 35 14.63 -9.64 -3.53
CA PRO A 35 15.26 -8.42 -4.00
C PRO A 35 14.30 -7.60 -4.89
N VAL A 36 14.41 -6.27 -4.84
CA VAL A 36 13.60 -5.37 -5.68
C VAL A 36 13.82 -5.66 -7.18
N SER A 37 15.05 -6.02 -7.58
CA SER A 37 15.38 -6.41 -8.95
C SER A 37 14.56 -7.61 -9.44
N VAL A 38 14.47 -8.65 -8.61
CA VAL A 38 13.69 -9.85 -8.93
C VAL A 38 12.20 -9.56 -9.02
N ALA A 39 11.70 -8.70 -8.13
CA ALA A 39 10.32 -8.24 -8.20
C ALA A 39 10.05 -7.42 -9.47
N ALA A 40 10.99 -6.56 -9.91
CA ALA A 40 10.87 -5.74 -11.12
C ALA A 40 10.73 -6.58 -12.41
N GLU A 41 11.36 -7.73 -12.47
CA GLU A 41 11.29 -8.65 -13.61
C GLU A 41 9.93 -9.34 -13.76
N GLN A 42 9.13 -9.38 -12.69
CA GLN A 42 7.78 -9.95 -12.74
C GLN A 42 6.82 -9.03 -13.51
N PRO A 43 5.79 -9.58 -14.18
CA PRO A 43 4.72 -8.77 -14.75
C PRO A 43 4.04 -7.93 -13.67
N GLN A 44 4.17 -6.61 -13.72
CA GLN A 44 3.65 -5.70 -12.70
C GLN A 44 2.23 -5.25 -13.01
N LEU A 45 1.36 -5.30 -12.01
CA LEU A 45 0.04 -4.70 -12.03
C LEU A 45 0.09 -3.41 -11.19
N TYR A 46 0.01 -2.29 -11.88
CA TYR A 46 0.25 -0.98 -11.29
C TYR A 46 -1.06 -0.25 -10.97
N PRO A 47 -1.13 0.49 -9.87
CA PRO A 47 -2.18 1.49 -9.70
C PRO A 47 -1.99 2.61 -10.73
N LYS A 48 -3.09 3.03 -11.37
CA LYS A 48 -3.06 4.07 -12.40
C LYS A 48 -2.61 5.43 -11.84
N THR A 49 -2.98 5.74 -10.60
CA THR A 49 -2.70 7.02 -9.95
C THR A 49 -2.50 6.86 -8.44
N GLY A 50 -2.17 7.95 -7.76
CA GLY A 50 -2.13 8.04 -6.31
C GLY A 50 -0.74 7.82 -5.70
N TYR A 51 -0.70 7.88 -4.36
CA TYR A 51 0.55 7.82 -3.61
C TYR A 51 1.30 6.49 -3.80
N THR A 52 0.57 5.37 -3.85
CA THR A 52 1.20 4.06 -4.08
C THR A 52 1.88 3.99 -5.45
N ARG A 53 1.29 4.62 -6.48
CA ARG A 53 1.93 4.73 -7.81
C ARG A 53 3.26 5.48 -7.71
N GLN A 54 3.27 6.64 -7.08
CA GLN A 54 4.49 7.45 -6.90
C GLN A 54 5.57 6.69 -6.11
N LEU A 55 5.16 5.90 -5.12
CA LEU A 55 6.06 5.08 -4.34
C LEU A 55 6.68 3.96 -5.18
N LEU A 56 5.88 3.25 -5.97
CA LEU A 56 6.34 2.24 -6.92
C LEU A 56 7.32 2.80 -7.95
N ASP A 57 6.98 3.93 -8.57
CA ASP A 57 7.85 4.61 -9.53
C ASP A 57 9.21 4.97 -8.91
N ARG A 58 9.24 5.35 -7.62
CA ARG A 58 10.47 5.64 -6.88
C ARG A 58 11.29 4.37 -6.60
N ILE A 59 10.66 3.31 -6.11
CA ILE A 59 11.30 2.04 -5.73
C ILE A 59 11.91 1.37 -6.96
N TYR A 60 11.16 1.32 -8.06
CA TYR A 60 11.60 0.66 -9.28
C TYR A 60 12.42 1.55 -10.21
N ARG A 61 12.67 2.82 -9.84
CA ARG A 61 13.50 3.75 -10.65
C ARG A 61 14.87 3.16 -11.03
N PRO A 62 15.64 2.51 -10.11
CA PRO A 62 16.92 1.91 -10.49
C PRO A 62 16.80 0.70 -11.43
N TYR A 63 15.60 0.13 -11.56
CA TYR A 63 15.33 -1.11 -12.29
C TYR A 63 14.42 -0.90 -13.50
N GLN A 64 14.33 0.32 -14.03
CA GLN A 64 13.40 0.66 -15.13
C GLN A 64 13.62 -0.18 -16.39
N SER A 65 14.88 -0.56 -16.70
CA SER A 65 15.20 -1.43 -17.85
C SER A 65 14.65 -2.85 -17.72
N GLN A 66 14.38 -3.30 -16.49
CA GLN A 66 13.86 -4.64 -16.19
C GLN A 66 12.36 -4.62 -15.90
N LEU A 67 11.81 -3.44 -15.61
CA LEU A 67 10.44 -3.26 -15.16
C LEU A 67 9.43 -3.56 -16.27
N LYS A 68 8.56 -4.54 -16.03
CA LYS A 68 7.54 -5.00 -16.97
C LYS A 68 6.14 -4.60 -16.47
N ILE A 69 5.71 -3.36 -16.72
CA ILE A 69 4.34 -2.94 -16.41
C ILE A 69 3.39 -3.59 -17.41
N ARG A 70 2.65 -4.59 -16.94
CA ARG A 70 1.69 -5.34 -17.75
C ARG A 70 0.35 -4.63 -17.87
N MET A 71 -0.14 -4.04 -16.78
CA MET A 71 -1.41 -3.31 -16.73
C MET A 71 -1.35 -2.18 -15.72
N GLU A 72 -2.05 -1.10 -16.03
CA GLU A 72 -2.36 -0.03 -15.09
C GLU A 72 -3.85 -0.06 -14.76
N LEU A 73 -4.17 -0.21 -13.47
CA LEU A 73 -5.53 -0.49 -13.00
C LEU A 73 -6.04 0.63 -12.08
N PRO A 74 -7.32 0.99 -12.20
CA PRO A 74 -7.88 2.13 -11.47
C PRO A 74 -8.20 1.83 -10.01
N SER A 75 -8.28 0.56 -9.61
CA SER A 75 -8.67 0.19 -8.24
C SER A 75 -7.83 -0.94 -7.66
N VAL A 76 -7.62 -0.88 -6.34
CA VAL A 76 -6.93 -1.93 -5.57
C VAL A 76 -7.68 -3.27 -5.64
N GLY A 77 -9.01 -3.24 -5.69
CA GLY A 77 -9.82 -4.45 -5.84
C GLY A 77 -9.50 -5.21 -7.13
N MET A 78 -9.43 -4.50 -8.27
CA MET A 78 -9.02 -5.11 -9.55
C MET A 78 -7.59 -5.65 -9.49
N ILE A 79 -6.67 -4.88 -8.90
CA ILE A 79 -5.28 -5.33 -8.73
C ILE A 79 -5.23 -6.66 -7.96
N LYS A 80 -5.91 -6.75 -6.82
CA LYS A 80 -5.94 -7.97 -6.00
C LYS A 80 -6.51 -9.17 -6.75
N SER A 81 -7.65 -8.98 -7.41
CA SER A 81 -8.31 -10.04 -8.17
C SER A 81 -7.41 -10.55 -9.30
N PHE A 82 -6.71 -9.66 -10.00
CA PHE A 82 -5.84 -10.01 -11.11
C PHE A 82 -4.53 -10.66 -10.64
N VAL A 83 -3.99 -10.22 -9.48
CA VAL A 83 -2.86 -10.92 -8.85
C VAL A 83 -3.28 -12.33 -8.45
N ALA A 84 -4.41 -12.49 -7.77
CA ALA A 84 -4.92 -13.81 -7.36
C ALA A 84 -5.22 -14.74 -8.55
N ALA A 85 -5.52 -14.17 -9.73
CA ALA A 85 -5.69 -14.90 -10.98
C ALA A 85 -4.36 -15.21 -11.71
N GLY A 86 -3.20 -14.85 -11.14
CA GLY A 86 -1.89 -15.14 -11.72
C GLY A 86 -1.49 -14.23 -12.90
N LEU A 87 -2.15 -13.08 -13.07
CA LEU A 87 -1.86 -12.16 -14.17
C LEU A 87 -0.61 -11.30 -13.94
N GLY A 88 -0.07 -11.28 -12.74
CA GLY A 88 1.12 -10.53 -12.38
C GLY A 88 1.25 -10.34 -10.87
N VAL A 89 2.13 -9.45 -10.47
CA VAL A 89 2.38 -9.12 -9.07
C VAL A 89 2.12 -7.63 -8.82
N SER A 90 1.89 -7.23 -7.57
CA SER A 90 1.72 -5.82 -7.23
C SER A 90 2.15 -5.53 -5.80
N LEU A 91 2.65 -4.33 -5.57
CA LEU A 91 2.91 -3.83 -4.22
C LEU A 91 1.61 -3.24 -3.66
N ILE A 92 1.09 -3.82 -2.61
CA ILE A 92 -0.15 -3.38 -1.98
C ILE A 92 -0.05 -3.36 -0.45
N SER A 93 -1.01 -2.73 0.19
CA SER A 93 -1.16 -2.80 1.64
C SER A 93 -1.41 -4.25 2.09
N SER A 94 -0.64 -4.70 3.07
CA SER A 94 -0.81 -6.03 3.66
C SER A 94 -2.23 -6.24 4.22
N ARG A 95 -2.88 -5.16 4.68
CA ARG A 95 -4.25 -5.22 5.21
C ARG A 95 -5.29 -5.47 4.11
N TYR A 96 -5.07 -4.91 2.91
CA TYR A 96 -6.02 -5.10 1.80
C TYR A 96 -5.98 -6.49 1.19
N ALA A 97 -4.87 -7.23 1.34
CA ALA A 97 -4.70 -8.58 0.80
C ALA A 97 -5.15 -9.70 1.74
N GLN A 98 -5.66 -9.38 2.93
CA GLN A 98 -5.93 -10.38 3.96
C GLN A 98 -6.96 -11.44 3.53
N ASP A 99 -7.95 -11.07 2.74
CA ASP A 99 -8.98 -12.01 2.29
C ASP A 99 -8.42 -13.02 1.30
N GLU A 100 -7.62 -12.56 0.33
CA GLU A 100 -6.95 -13.43 -0.64
C GLU A 100 -5.89 -14.33 0.02
N VAL A 101 -5.20 -13.83 1.04
CA VAL A 101 -4.24 -14.61 1.83
C VAL A 101 -4.95 -15.69 2.66
N ARG A 102 -6.07 -15.35 3.31
CA ARG A 102 -6.89 -16.32 4.07
C ARG A 102 -7.51 -17.38 3.15
N ALA A 103 -7.96 -16.96 1.97
CA ALA A 103 -8.49 -17.87 0.95
C ALA A 103 -7.41 -18.74 0.31
N GLY A 104 -6.13 -18.49 0.58
CA GLY A 104 -5.01 -19.23 -0.01
C GLY A 104 -4.78 -18.95 -1.49
N THR A 105 -5.39 -17.91 -2.06
CA THR A 105 -5.26 -17.54 -3.48
C THR A 105 -4.05 -16.64 -3.75
N ALA A 106 -3.53 -15.97 -2.71
CA ALA A 106 -2.35 -15.12 -2.82
C ALA A 106 -1.44 -15.25 -1.59
N LYS A 107 -0.21 -14.76 -1.74
CA LYS A 107 0.78 -14.60 -0.68
C LYS A 107 1.35 -13.19 -0.67
N LEU A 108 1.84 -12.79 0.50
CA LEU A 108 2.56 -11.54 0.69
C LEU A 108 4.03 -11.82 0.94
N VAL A 109 4.89 -11.17 0.19
CA VAL A 109 6.35 -11.31 0.23
C VAL A 109 6.96 -9.94 0.52
N GLU A 110 7.99 -9.89 1.36
CA GLU A 110 8.71 -8.65 1.66
C GLU A 110 9.66 -8.28 0.52
N LEU A 111 9.88 -6.99 0.28
CA LEU A 111 10.97 -6.52 -0.57
C LEU A 111 12.22 -6.27 0.29
N GLU A 112 13.35 -6.83 -0.13
CA GLU A 112 14.63 -6.66 0.56
C GLU A 112 15.13 -5.23 0.46
N GLY A 113 15.69 -4.74 1.57
CA GLY A 113 16.26 -3.38 1.63
C GLY A 113 15.25 -2.24 1.65
N GLU A 114 13.95 -2.55 1.61
CA GLU A 114 12.89 -1.55 1.57
C GLU A 114 11.96 -1.68 2.79
N ASP A 115 11.96 -0.66 3.62
CA ASP A 115 11.00 -0.54 4.73
C ASP A 115 9.79 0.29 4.30
N LEU A 116 8.83 -0.38 3.69
CA LEU A 116 7.73 0.21 2.94
C LEU A 116 6.53 0.52 3.83
N TRP A 117 6.72 1.44 4.75
CA TRP A 117 5.63 1.96 5.56
C TRP A 117 5.01 3.21 4.95
N ARG A 118 3.70 3.30 5.05
CA ARG A 118 2.96 4.52 4.80
C ARG A 118 2.13 4.89 6.02
N GLU A 119 2.00 6.17 6.26
CA GLU A 119 1.14 6.69 7.31
C GLU A 119 -0.21 7.09 6.73
N LEU A 120 -1.27 6.70 7.41
CA LEU A 120 -2.62 7.18 7.17
C LEU A 120 -2.98 8.17 8.28
N GLY A 121 -3.64 9.26 7.91
CA GLY A 121 -3.98 10.31 8.86
C GLY A 121 -5.20 11.10 8.45
N VAL A 122 -5.75 11.83 9.42
CA VAL A 122 -6.76 12.86 9.20
C VAL A 122 -6.05 14.19 8.94
N VAL A 123 -6.50 14.90 7.93
CA VAL A 123 -6.00 16.22 7.57
C VAL A 123 -7.15 17.22 7.57
N TYR A 124 -6.97 18.34 8.25
CA TYR A 124 -7.95 19.41 8.29
C TYR A 124 -7.28 20.80 8.43
N GLN A 125 -8.01 21.86 8.13
CA GLN A 125 -7.49 23.20 8.20
C GLN A 125 -7.20 23.60 9.66
N SER A 126 -5.99 24.08 9.94
CA SER A 126 -5.58 24.49 11.30
C SER A 126 -6.19 25.82 11.75
N ASN A 127 -6.52 26.70 10.81
CA ASN A 127 -7.06 28.05 11.03
C ASN A 127 -8.61 28.09 11.06
N ARG A 128 -9.28 26.96 10.98
CA ARG A 128 -10.74 26.85 11.07
C ARG A 128 -11.15 25.99 12.26
N THR A 129 -12.13 26.47 13.01
CA THR A 129 -12.79 25.67 14.04
C THR A 129 -13.61 24.57 13.33
N LEU A 130 -13.34 23.32 13.67
CA LEU A 130 -14.14 22.21 13.18
C LEU A 130 -15.57 22.28 13.72
N PRO A 131 -16.59 22.02 12.90
CA PRO A 131 -17.94 21.77 13.40
C PRO A 131 -17.93 20.68 14.47
N ARG A 132 -18.87 20.73 15.41
CA ARG A 132 -18.95 19.77 16.52
C ARG A 132 -18.95 18.31 16.06
N SER A 133 -19.72 18.00 15.02
CA SER A 133 -19.77 16.67 14.42
C SER A 133 -18.43 16.21 13.84
N ALA A 134 -17.73 17.10 13.13
CA ALA A 134 -16.42 16.79 12.56
C ALA A 134 -15.37 16.60 13.68
N LYS A 135 -15.42 17.42 14.75
CA LYS A 135 -14.54 17.24 15.90
C LYS A 135 -14.78 15.89 16.58
N THR A 136 -16.03 15.54 16.86
CA THR A 136 -16.39 14.24 17.46
C THR A 136 -15.92 13.06 16.59
N PHE A 137 -16.08 13.17 15.27
CA PHE A 137 -15.61 12.14 14.34
C PHE A 137 -14.08 11.97 14.36
N VAL A 138 -13.34 13.09 14.37
CA VAL A 138 -11.87 13.06 14.48
C VAL A 138 -11.43 12.44 15.80
N ASP A 139 -12.06 12.84 16.92
CA ASP A 139 -11.75 12.32 18.25
C ASP A 139 -12.03 10.81 18.33
N LEU A 140 -13.14 10.34 17.74
CA LEU A 140 -13.49 8.90 17.65
C LEU A 140 -12.43 8.11 16.87
N ILE A 141 -12.04 8.59 15.68
CA ILE A 141 -11.02 7.91 14.87
C ILE A 141 -9.69 7.84 15.62
N LEU A 142 -9.29 8.90 16.30
CA LEU A 142 -8.03 8.94 17.04
C LEU A 142 -8.05 8.02 18.27
N SER A 143 -9.18 7.89 18.97
CA SER A 143 -9.31 6.97 20.09
C SER A 143 -9.22 5.52 19.64
N GLU A 144 -9.89 5.14 18.56
CA GLU A 144 -9.82 3.81 17.95
C GLU A 144 -8.42 3.46 17.43
N ALA A 145 -7.68 4.45 16.92
CA ALA A 145 -6.31 4.27 16.43
C ALA A 145 -5.35 3.92 17.57
N THR A 146 -5.53 4.54 18.75
CA THR A 146 -4.69 4.29 19.93
C THR A 146 -4.90 2.89 20.50
N VAL A 147 -6.11 2.35 20.42
CA VAL A 147 -6.45 1.00 20.93
C VAL A 147 -5.85 -0.11 20.07
N LYS A 148 -5.63 0.12 18.77
CA LYS A 148 -5.10 -0.89 17.82
C LYS A 148 -3.59 -0.81 17.61
N GLY A 149 -2.90 0.08 18.29
CA GLY A 149 -1.46 0.31 18.18
C GLY A 149 -0.62 -0.33 19.29
N ASN A 150 -1.22 -1.16 20.15
CA ASN A 150 -0.54 -1.93 21.21
C ASN A 150 -0.44 -3.39 20.83
#